data_ed5a48ce0bfed1ef56c27a7524eea0e2
#
_entry.id   ed5a48ce0bfed1ef56c27a7524eea0e2
#
_cell.length_a   1.000
_cell.length_b   1.000
_cell.length_c   1.000
_cell.angle_alpha   90.00
_cell.angle_beta   90.00
_cell.angle_gamma   90.00
#
_symmetry.space_group_name_H-M   'P 1'
#
loop_
_entity.id
_entity.type
_entity.pdbx_description
1 polymer ?
#
loop_
_entity_poly.entity_id
_entity_poly.type
_entity_poly.pdbx_seq_one_letter_code
_entity_poly.pdbx_strand_id
1 'polypeptide(L)'
;MHFFYTNLWATLTLSTWFIISLPFPSTAQLIEQNCAKFKNFGKFYENQDSAGLQSTKLFLSYQHQVGLIDGTDSNGKNFNDDFEEVRRFWMGLSGKFSTYWKFKVVSQLSNDRHNYPESSSGSYRQWGHETFRAANITFDAGQFWNISSVDSMEIGYGRRTGRMADEWQRSSTMINCLERSSFSNKLWLYDKEKGNPMATWVKWKSGKNTFDAAVFSGTYDDYIGGWSDSKVYYASWLGDFSETSSYKLHEYWLSYYKQDGSLEEDQLAGGNDWAISFVNRLGDGLWSLHSTIAFGNNGEQTNTNREGNFGGIVLMPMYWLKEDKIKLVGRYLYQESERMEGLKLNSRYAPLAETRDSAIDLNSGRGDEHHALYLGLNYYLCGENLKLISGIQHQNLNSNGTTQYRGWTAGTSFRIWF
;
A
#
# COMPACT_ATOMS: atom_id res chain seq x y z
N MET A 1 1.90 33.79 -4.56
CA MET A 1 1.03 33.73 -3.40
C MET A 1 -0.47 33.86 -3.72
N HIS A 2 -0.91 34.83 -4.54
CA HIS A 2 -2.34 34.99 -4.89
C HIS A 2 -2.94 33.87 -5.75
N PHE A 3 -2.16 33.24 -6.62
CA PHE A 3 -2.64 32.15 -7.51
C PHE A 3 -2.87 30.83 -6.75
N PHE A 4 -2.14 30.59 -5.67
CA PHE A 4 -2.27 29.39 -4.84
C PHE A 4 -3.57 29.38 -4.04
N TYR A 5 -3.96 30.53 -3.51
CA TYR A 5 -5.23 30.62 -2.76
C TYR A 5 -6.45 30.34 -3.64
N THR A 6 -6.45 30.81 -4.88
CA THR A 6 -7.61 30.61 -5.77
C THR A 6 -7.77 29.15 -6.20
N ASN A 7 -6.68 28.42 -6.47
CA ASN A 7 -6.75 27.02 -6.90
C ASN A 7 -6.98 26.06 -5.72
N LEU A 8 -6.37 26.30 -4.56
CA LEU A 8 -6.61 25.51 -3.35
C LEU A 8 -8.07 25.61 -2.89
N TRP A 9 -8.63 26.84 -2.93
CA TRP A 9 -10.05 27.07 -2.65
C TRP A 9 -10.94 26.42 -3.71
N ALA A 10 -10.58 26.44 -4.98
CA ALA A 10 -11.34 25.77 -6.04
C ALA A 10 -11.34 24.24 -5.87
N THR A 11 -10.20 23.64 -5.53
CA THR A 11 -10.11 22.18 -5.33
C THR A 11 -10.79 21.75 -4.02
N LEU A 12 -10.64 22.51 -2.94
CA LEU A 12 -11.35 22.28 -1.68
C LEU A 12 -12.84 22.59 -1.81
N THR A 13 -13.23 23.64 -2.54
CA THR A 13 -14.64 23.96 -2.78
C THR A 13 -15.31 22.98 -3.72
N LEU A 14 -14.65 22.49 -4.77
CA LEU A 14 -15.20 21.42 -5.64
C LEU A 14 -15.40 20.13 -4.85
N SER A 15 -14.45 19.72 -4.00
CA SER A 15 -14.61 18.54 -3.16
C SER A 15 -15.68 18.72 -2.08
N THR A 16 -15.79 19.92 -1.47
CA THR A 16 -16.85 20.25 -0.51
C THR A 16 -18.22 20.42 -1.18
N TRP A 17 -18.29 21.04 -2.35
CA TRP A 17 -19.55 21.14 -3.12
C TRP A 17 -20.05 19.77 -3.59
N PHE A 18 -19.15 18.87 -3.99
CA PHE A 18 -19.55 17.51 -4.34
C PHE A 18 -20.09 16.72 -3.14
N ILE A 19 -19.57 17.00 -1.93
CA ILE A 19 -20.07 16.38 -0.68
C ILE A 19 -21.40 16.99 -0.23
N ILE A 20 -21.60 18.30 -0.44
CA ILE A 20 -22.79 19.05 0.03
C ILE A 20 -23.96 18.91 -0.96
N SER A 21 -23.71 18.71 -2.25
CA SER A 21 -24.74 18.60 -3.29
C SER A 21 -25.27 17.19 -3.54
N LEU A 22 -24.82 16.17 -2.80
CA LEU A 22 -25.40 14.85 -2.88
C LEU A 22 -26.82 14.84 -2.27
N PRO A 23 -27.83 14.37 -3.02
CA PRO A 23 -29.22 14.48 -2.61
C PRO A 23 -29.58 13.71 -1.34
N PHE A 24 -30.44 14.27 -0.51
CA PHE A 24 -30.86 13.80 0.81
C PHE A 24 -31.96 12.70 0.77
N PRO A 25 -32.47 12.21 1.83
CA PRO A 25 -32.63 10.82 2.32
C PRO A 25 -33.47 9.82 1.51
N SER A 26 -34.21 10.20 0.51
CA SER A 26 -34.93 9.22 -0.36
C SER A 26 -34.00 8.38 -1.27
N THR A 27 -32.76 8.86 -1.44
CA THR A 27 -31.71 8.17 -2.21
C THR A 27 -30.87 7.21 -1.36
N ALA A 28 -30.88 7.33 -0.03
CA ALA A 28 -30.08 6.49 0.85
C ALA A 28 -30.47 5.01 0.74
N GLN A 29 -31.75 4.71 0.68
CA GLN A 29 -32.25 3.34 0.55
C GLN A 29 -31.95 2.71 -0.82
N LEU A 30 -32.03 3.52 -1.88
CA LEU A 30 -31.62 3.12 -3.23
C LEU A 30 -30.11 2.89 -3.32
N ILE A 31 -29.31 3.71 -2.63
CA ILE A 31 -27.86 3.55 -2.56
C ILE A 31 -27.49 2.26 -1.82
N GLU A 32 -28.13 1.94 -0.70
CA GLU A 32 -27.88 0.71 0.07
C GLU A 32 -28.20 -0.55 -0.72
N GLN A 33 -29.33 -0.60 -1.40
CA GLN A 33 -29.70 -1.72 -2.26
C GLN A 33 -28.72 -1.90 -3.42
N ASN A 34 -28.28 -0.80 -4.04
CA ASN A 34 -27.30 -0.83 -5.10
C ASN A 34 -25.91 -1.22 -4.61
N CYS A 35 -25.54 -0.83 -3.39
CA CYS A 35 -24.28 -1.23 -2.77
C CYS A 35 -24.21 -2.76 -2.54
N ALA A 36 -25.30 -3.39 -2.13
CA ALA A 36 -25.34 -4.84 -1.97
C ALA A 36 -25.18 -5.58 -3.32
N LYS A 37 -25.84 -5.10 -4.37
CA LYS A 37 -25.67 -5.63 -5.74
C LYS A 37 -24.23 -5.41 -6.22
N PHE A 38 -23.67 -4.25 -5.97
CA PHE A 38 -22.29 -3.90 -6.34
C PHE A 38 -21.25 -4.81 -5.68
N LYS A 39 -21.37 -5.10 -4.39
CA LYS A 39 -20.49 -6.03 -3.67
C LYS A 39 -20.50 -7.46 -4.23
N ASN A 40 -21.61 -7.86 -4.82
CA ASN A 40 -21.79 -9.19 -5.40
C ASN A 40 -21.50 -9.24 -6.91
N PHE A 41 -21.25 -8.10 -7.55
CA PHE A 41 -21.08 -8.01 -9.00
C PHE A 41 -19.95 -8.90 -9.54
N GLY A 42 -18.89 -9.07 -8.77
CA GLY A 42 -17.75 -9.91 -9.15
C GLY A 42 -17.98 -11.43 -9.00
N LYS A 43 -19.09 -11.90 -8.41
CA LYS A 43 -19.34 -13.34 -8.24
C LYS A 43 -19.93 -13.93 -9.51
N PHE A 44 -19.13 -14.68 -10.28
CA PHE A 44 -19.59 -15.29 -11.51
C PHE A 44 -20.15 -16.69 -11.35
N TYR A 45 -19.57 -17.45 -10.43
CA TYR A 45 -19.93 -18.86 -10.27
C TYR A 45 -19.69 -19.28 -8.81
N GLU A 46 -20.64 -20.03 -8.26
CA GLU A 46 -20.54 -20.63 -6.94
C GLU A 46 -21.34 -21.94 -6.93
N ASN A 47 -20.65 -23.09 -6.81
CA ASN A 47 -21.22 -24.42 -6.63
C ASN A 47 -20.22 -25.24 -5.79
N GLN A 48 -20.51 -25.32 -4.50
CA GLN A 48 -19.64 -26.00 -3.53
C GLN A 48 -19.58 -27.53 -3.71
N ASP A 49 -20.58 -28.11 -4.33
CA ASP A 49 -20.70 -29.55 -4.56
C ASP A 49 -19.94 -30.01 -5.81
N SER A 50 -19.44 -29.07 -6.61
CA SER A 50 -18.67 -29.39 -7.81
C SER A 50 -17.31 -29.99 -7.45
N ALA A 51 -17.01 -31.16 -8.01
CA ALA A 51 -15.69 -31.78 -7.90
C ALA A 51 -14.59 -31.01 -8.65
N GLY A 52 -14.96 -30.18 -9.61
CA GLY A 52 -14.08 -29.32 -10.39
C GLY A 52 -14.03 -27.90 -9.86
N LEU A 53 -14.46 -26.93 -10.67
CA LEU A 53 -14.51 -25.53 -10.30
C LEU A 53 -15.65 -25.29 -9.30
N GLN A 54 -15.35 -24.79 -8.11
CA GLN A 54 -16.33 -24.54 -7.05
C GLN A 54 -16.74 -23.07 -6.95
N SER A 55 -15.83 -22.14 -7.27
CA SER A 55 -16.16 -20.73 -7.29
C SER A 55 -15.26 -19.95 -8.22
N THR A 56 -15.80 -18.88 -8.80
CA THR A 56 -15.01 -17.88 -9.56
C THR A 56 -15.52 -16.50 -9.27
N LYS A 57 -14.59 -15.60 -8.94
CA LYS A 57 -14.87 -14.18 -8.68
C LYS A 57 -14.00 -13.33 -9.58
N LEU A 58 -14.61 -12.35 -10.25
CA LEU A 58 -13.89 -11.24 -10.88
C LEU A 58 -13.44 -10.26 -9.79
N PHE A 59 -12.27 -9.76 -9.95
CA PHE A 59 -11.73 -8.62 -9.19
C PHE A 59 -11.47 -7.47 -10.14
N LEU A 60 -11.96 -6.30 -9.80
CA LEU A 60 -11.61 -5.04 -10.45
C LEU A 60 -11.32 -3.98 -9.41
N SER A 61 -10.28 -3.20 -9.62
CA SER A 61 -9.96 -2.02 -8.82
C SER A 61 -9.55 -0.88 -9.74
N TYR A 62 -10.21 0.26 -9.59
CA TYR A 62 -9.86 1.49 -10.27
C TYR A 62 -9.67 2.60 -9.23
N GLN A 63 -8.58 3.34 -9.35
CA GLN A 63 -8.25 4.46 -8.47
C GLN A 63 -7.74 5.61 -9.32
N HIS A 64 -8.39 6.74 -9.19
CA HIS A 64 -8.02 7.99 -9.84
C HIS A 64 -7.76 9.04 -8.77
N GLN A 65 -6.73 9.85 -8.95
CA GLN A 65 -6.42 10.92 -8.01
C GLN A 65 -5.93 12.18 -8.71
N VAL A 66 -6.24 13.30 -8.07
CA VAL A 66 -5.83 14.64 -8.49
C VAL A 66 -5.33 15.41 -7.27
N GLY A 67 -4.41 16.33 -7.47
CA GLY A 67 -3.94 17.17 -6.37
C GLY A 67 -2.91 18.21 -6.79
N LEU A 68 -2.42 18.91 -5.76
CA LEU A 68 -1.50 20.02 -5.85
C LEU A 68 -0.33 19.80 -4.90
N ILE A 69 0.83 20.28 -5.28
CA ILE A 69 2.07 20.27 -4.51
C ILE A 69 2.55 21.70 -4.38
N ASP A 70 2.97 22.11 -3.20
CA ASP A 70 3.68 23.35 -2.94
C ASP A 70 4.84 23.05 -2.00
N GLY A 71 6.06 23.37 -2.43
CA GLY A 71 7.24 23.00 -1.68
C GLY A 71 8.43 23.92 -1.91
N THR A 72 9.44 23.65 -1.12
CA THR A 72 10.76 24.25 -1.22
C THR A 72 11.77 23.13 -1.42
N ASP A 73 12.64 23.26 -2.38
CA ASP A 73 13.67 22.30 -2.73
C ASP A 73 14.95 22.45 -1.87
N SER A 74 15.98 21.63 -2.15
CA SER A 74 17.26 21.62 -1.44
C SER A 74 18.02 22.93 -1.53
N ASN A 75 17.79 23.70 -2.58
CA ASN A 75 18.41 25.01 -2.80
C ASN A 75 17.62 26.17 -2.18
N GLY A 76 16.52 25.88 -1.47
CA GLY A 76 15.63 26.88 -0.91
C GLY A 76 14.68 27.53 -1.93
N LYS A 77 14.60 27.00 -3.15
CA LYS A 77 13.73 27.49 -4.22
C LYS A 77 12.33 26.95 -4.03
N ASN A 78 11.34 27.84 -4.03
CA ASN A 78 9.93 27.46 -4.00
C ASN A 78 9.49 26.93 -5.37
N PHE A 79 8.70 25.87 -5.36
CA PHE A 79 8.06 25.32 -6.55
C PHE A 79 6.60 24.92 -6.23
N ASN A 80 5.79 24.88 -7.27
CA ASN A 80 4.45 24.33 -7.23
C ASN A 80 4.24 23.43 -8.44
N ASP A 81 3.42 22.40 -8.27
CA ASP A 81 3.09 21.46 -9.33
C ASP A 81 1.69 20.88 -9.06
N ASP A 82 1.08 20.31 -10.09
CA ASP A 82 -0.17 19.59 -9.98
C ASP A 82 -0.02 18.16 -10.48
N PHE A 83 -0.93 17.30 -10.10
CA PHE A 83 -0.96 15.94 -10.60
C PHE A 83 -2.39 15.46 -10.84
N GLU A 84 -2.54 14.70 -11.91
CA GLU A 84 -3.71 13.89 -12.21
C GLU A 84 -3.24 12.53 -12.68
N GLU A 85 -3.70 11.46 -12.03
CA GLU A 85 -3.26 10.11 -12.41
C GLU A 85 -4.34 9.05 -12.21
N VAL A 86 -4.36 8.06 -13.10
CA VAL A 86 -4.99 6.77 -12.85
C VAL A 86 -4.01 5.96 -12.00
N ARG A 87 -4.19 6.06 -10.69
CA ARG A 87 -3.25 5.50 -9.72
C ARG A 87 -3.17 3.99 -9.76
N ARG A 88 -4.30 3.34 -10.01
CA ARG A 88 -4.37 1.87 -10.13
C ARG A 88 -5.55 1.48 -11.01
N PHE A 89 -5.29 0.61 -11.95
CA PHE A 89 -6.31 -0.12 -12.65
C PHE A 89 -5.91 -1.60 -12.68
N TRP A 90 -6.59 -2.40 -11.88
CA TRP A 90 -6.33 -3.82 -11.74
C TRP A 90 -7.57 -4.63 -12.11
N MET A 91 -7.34 -5.74 -12.79
CA MET A 91 -8.39 -6.71 -13.08
C MET A 91 -7.85 -8.12 -12.91
N GLY A 92 -8.70 -9.02 -12.45
CA GLY A 92 -8.27 -10.40 -12.25
C GLY A 92 -9.38 -11.34 -11.88
N LEU A 93 -8.99 -12.59 -11.69
CA LEU A 93 -9.86 -13.68 -11.31
C LEU A 93 -9.28 -14.36 -10.07
N SER A 94 -10.18 -14.84 -9.22
CA SER A 94 -9.84 -15.75 -8.13
C SER A 94 -10.94 -16.81 -8.03
N GLY A 95 -10.56 -17.98 -7.53
CA GLY A 95 -11.54 -19.04 -7.39
C GLY A 95 -11.02 -20.21 -6.59
N LYS A 96 -11.92 -21.19 -6.40
CA LYS A 96 -11.64 -22.46 -5.77
C LYS A 96 -11.94 -23.57 -6.76
N PHE A 97 -11.00 -24.48 -6.93
CA PHE A 97 -11.18 -25.68 -7.75
C PHE A 97 -10.77 -26.91 -6.97
N SER A 98 -11.51 -27.99 -7.17
CA SER A 98 -11.44 -29.10 -6.22
C SER A 98 -11.68 -28.63 -4.78
N THR A 99 -11.73 -29.50 -3.81
CA THR A 99 -12.01 -29.10 -2.42
C THR A 99 -10.88 -28.30 -1.78
N TYR A 100 -9.64 -28.49 -2.27
CA TYR A 100 -8.43 -28.06 -1.55
C TYR A 100 -7.64 -26.95 -2.24
N TRP A 101 -7.96 -26.60 -3.49
CA TRP A 101 -7.13 -25.68 -4.25
C TRP A 101 -7.80 -24.32 -4.45
N LYS A 102 -7.04 -23.26 -4.28
CA LYS A 102 -7.44 -21.87 -4.57
C LYS A 102 -6.46 -21.29 -5.56
N PHE A 103 -6.93 -20.41 -6.42
CA PHE A 103 -6.08 -19.62 -7.31
C PHE A 103 -6.45 -18.15 -7.27
N LYS A 104 -5.48 -17.31 -7.58
CA LYS A 104 -5.67 -15.87 -7.74
C LYS A 104 -4.73 -15.34 -8.82
N VAL A 105 -5.31 -14.68 -9.83
CA VAL A 105 -4.58 -13.98 -10.88
C VAL A 105 -5.11 -12.56 -10.96
N VAL A 106 -4.26 -11.56 -10.76
CA VAL A 106 -4.60 -10.13 -10.83
C VAL A 106 -3.55 -9.43 -11.66
N SER A 107 -3.96 -8.87 -12.78
CA SER A 107 -3.14 -8.06 -13.67
C SER A 107 -3.25 -6.58 -13.31
N GLN A 108 -2.14 -5.86 -13.41
CA GLN A 108 -2.11 -4.41 -13.48
C GLN A 108 -2.28 -3.99 -14.95
N LEU A 109 -3.28 -3.12 -15.21
CA LEU A 109 -3.68 -2.71 -16.55
C LEU A 109 -3.38 -1.25 -16.86
N SER A 110 -2.84 -0.50 -15.93
CA SER A 110 -2.42 0.88 -16.15
C SER A 110 -1.02 1.08 -15.64
N ASN A 111 -0.22 1.75 -16.44
CA ASN A 111 1.06 2.24 -16.03
C ASN A 111 0.91 3.68 -15.55
N ASP A 112 1.29 3.93 -14.32
CA ASP A 112 1.35 5.25 -13.71
C ASP A 112 2.45 6.17 -14.29
N ARG A 113 3.09 5.78 -15.38
CA ARG A 113 4.16 6.55 -16.02
C ARG A 113 3.72 7.87 -16.65
N HIS A 114 2.50 8.29 -16.38
CA HIS A 114 1.94 9.57 -16.86
C HIS A 114 2.78 10.79 -16.50
N ASN A 115 3.64 10.65 -15.55
CA ASN A 115 4.42 11.74 -14.98
C ASN A 115 5.90 11.74 -15.38
N TYR A 116 6.31 10.86 -16.28
CA TYR A 116 7.65 10.96 -16.85
C TYR A 116 7.65 11.99 -17.96
N PRO A 117 8.66 12.89 -17.99
CA PRO A 117 8.86 13.78 -19.15
C PRO A 117 8.86 12.93 -20.41
N GLU A 118 8.35 13.48 -21.50
CA GLU A 118 8.45 12.87 -22.81
C GLU A 118 9.92 12.54 -23.07
N SER A 119 10.34 11.37 -22.60
CA SER A 119 11.62 10.86 -23.05
C SER A 119 11.48 10.66 -24.52
N SER A 120 12.53 10.91 -25.27
CA SER A 120 12.66 10.75 -26.71
C SER A 120 12.19 9.39 -27.27
N SER A 121 11.66 8.51 -26.45
CA SER A 121 11.08 7.20 -26.75
C SER A 121 9.55 7.13 -26.74
N GLY A 122 8.83 8.24 -26.57
CA GLY A 122 7.38 8.31 -26.81
C GLY A 122 6.50 7.38 -25.98
N SER A 123 6.88 7.05 -24.75
CA SER A 123 6.13 6.13 -23.91
C SER A 123 5.03 6.85 -23.15
N TYR A 124 3.91 7.07 -23.81
CA TYR A 124 2.65 7.51 -23.19
C TYR A 124 2.05 6.44 -22.29
N ARG A 125 1.00 6.82 -21.51
CA ARG A 125 0.15 5.87 -20.78
C ARG A 125 -0.12 4.64 -21.63
N GLN A 126 0.43 3.52 -21.23
CA GLN A 126 0.08 2.26 -21.85
C GLN A 126 -1.08 1.67 -21.06
N TRP A 127 -2.22 1.52 -21.74
CA TRP A 127 -3.31 0.69 -21.28
C TRP A 127 -3.06 -0.74 -21.78
N GLY A 128 -3.07 -1.68 -20.86
CA GLY A 128 -2.84 -3.09 -21.18
C GLY A 128 -2.17 -3.81 -20.01
N HIS A 129 -1.84 -5.05 -20.22
CA HIS A 129 -1.15 -5.84 -19.20
C HIS A 129 0.28 -5.32 -19.00
N GLU A 130 0.62 -5.00 -17.77
CA GLU A 130 1.98 -4.61 -17.39
C GLU A 130 2.67 -5.70 -16.59
N THR A 131 2.01 -6.14 -15.52
CA THR A 131 2.55 -7.14 -14.61
C THR A 131 1.42 -7.83 -13.85
N PHE A 132 1.73 -8.99 -13.27
CA PHE A 132 0.84 -9.64 -12.32
C PHE A 132 1.09 -9.14 -10.90
N ARG A 133 0.06 -8.53 -10.31
CA ARG A 133 0.01 -8.18 -8.87
C ARG A 133 -0.20 -9.41 -8.00
N ALA A 134 -0.88 -10.41 -8.52
CA ALA A 134 -0.98 -11.74 -7.95
C ALA A 134 -1.08 -12.74 -9.10
N ALA A 135 -0.35 -13.82 -9.01
CA ALA A 135 -0.45 -15.00 -9.88
C ALA A 135 -0.01 -16.17 -9.02
N ASN A 136 -0.96 -16.75 -8.29
CA ASN A 136 -0.63 -17.78 -7.30
C ASN A 136 -1.68 -18.87 -7.18
N ILE A 137 -1.23 -20.00 -6.68
CA ILE A 137 -2.02 -21.15 -6.32
C ILE A 137 -1.78 -21.47 -4.84
N THR A 138 -2.80 -21.91 -4.15
CA THR A 138 -2.76 -22.24 -2.71
C THR A 138 -3.46 -23.57 -2.49
N PHE A 139 -2.83 -24.44 -1.72
CA PHE A 139 -3.34 -25.74 -1.32
C PHE A 139 -3.76 -25.70 0.17
N ASP A 140 -4.96 -26.12 0.46
CA ASP A 140 -5.49 -26.24 1.82
C ASP A 140 -4.99 -27.54 2.48
N ALA A 141 -3.80 -27.47 3.03
CA ALA A 141 -3.12 -28.61 3.66
C ALA A 141 -3.80 -29.04 4.96
N GLY A 142 -4.35 -28.07 5.70
CA GLY A 142 -5.07 -28.34 6.96
C GLY A 142 -6.28 -29.22 6.73
N GLN A 143 -7.09 -28.90 5.73
CA GLN A 143 -8.27 -29.69 5.38
C GLN A 143 -7.89 -31.04 4.74
N PHE A 144 -6.90 -31.04 3.85
CA PHE A 144 -6.48 -32.26 3.14
C PHE A 144 -5.91 -33.33 4.09
N TRP A 145 -5.05 -32.94 5.01
CA TRP A 145 -4.44 -33.85 5.99
C TRP A 145 -5.24 -33.98 7.29
N ASN A 146 -6.39 -33.32 7.39
CA ASN A 146 -7.26 -33.31 8.57
C ASN A 146 -6.50 -32.96 9.87
N ILE A 147 -5.71 -31.86 9.83
CA ILE A 147 -4.86 -31.43 10.94
C ILE A 147 -5.72 -30.74 11.99
N SER A 148 -6.09 -31.47 13.06
CA SER A 148 -7.00 -30.97 14.09
C SER A 148 -6.40 -29.89 15.02
N SER A 149 -5.09 -29.73 15.06
CA SER A 149 -4.40 -28.75 15.91
C SER A 149 -4.40 -27.31 15.35
N VAL A 150 -4.88 -27.13 14.13
CA VAL A 150 -4.98 -25.81 13.48
C VAL A 150 -6.35 -25.59 12.88
N ASP A 151 -6.83 -24.35 12.90
CA ASP A 151 -8.10 -23.97 12.26
C ASP A 151 -7.98 -23.96 10.73
N SER A 152 -6.79 -23.65 10.22
CA SER A 152 -6.46 -23.70 8.80
C SER A 152 -4.94 -23.78 8.59
N MET A 153 -4.53 -24.45 7.53
CA MET A 153 -3.13 -24.46 7.08
C MET A 153 -3.10 -24.47 5.57
N GLU A 154 -2.41 -23.47 4.99
CA GLU A 154 -2.29 -23.29 3.55
C GLU A 154 -0.83 -23.31 3.13
N ILE A 155 -0.54 -24.02 2.04
CA ILE A 155 0.75 -23.99 1.35
C ILE A 155 0.51 -23.32 -0.01
N GLY A 156 1.34 -22.36 -0.39
CA GLY A 156 1.14 -21.65 -1.64
C GLY A 156 2.42 -21.40 -2.42
N TYR A 157 2.24 -21.13 -3.70
CA TYR A 157 3.28 -20.78 -4.63
C TYR A 157 2.80 -19.71 -5.60
N GLY A 158 3.66 -18.76 -5.93
CA GLY A 158 3.41 -17.72 -6.93
C GLY A 158 3.64 -16.31 -6.40
N ARG A 159 3.16 -15.31 -7.16
CA ARG A 159 3.38 -13.89 -6.82
C ARG A 159 2.54 -13.44 -5.64
N ARG A 160 3.21 -12.94 -4.62
CA ARG A 160 2.60 -12.31 -3.43
C ARG A 160 3.55 -11.29 -2.81
N THR A 161 3.06 -10.50 -1.84
CA THR A 161 3.90 -9.59 -1.05
C THR A 161 4.01 -10.06 0.40
N GLY A 162 5.13 -9.76 1.04
CA GLY A 162 5.28 -9.78 2.49
C GLY A 162 4.60 -8.54 3.11
N ARG A 163 4.12 -8.67 4.34
CA ARG A 163 3.34 -7.65 5.03
C ARG A 163 4.08 -7.17 6.25
N MET A 164 4.78 -6.04 6.14
CA MET A 164 5.61 -5.49 7.20
C MET A 164 4.96 -4.31 7.92
N ALA A 165 4.17 -3.49 7.26
CA ALA A 165 3.55 -2.29 7.84
C ALA A 165 2.02 -2.39 7.84
N ASP A 166 1.35 -1.64 8.73
CA ASP A 166 -0.11 -1.57 8.77
C ASP A 166 -0.72 -1.24 7.41
N GLU A 167 -0.18 -0.24 6.73
CA GLU A 167 -0.66 0.19 5.42
C GLU A 167 -0.46 -0.86 4.32
N TRP A 168 0.36 -1.91 4.54
CA TRP A 168 0.54 -3.07 3.66
C TRP A 168 -0.23 -4.30 4.10
N GLN A 169 -0.72 -4.34 5.36
CA GLN A 169 -1.62 -5.40 5.81
C GLN A 169 -2.97 -5.35 5.09
N ARG A 170 -3.34 -4.16 4.61
CA ARG A 170 -4.55 -3.96 3.81
C ARG A 170 -4.25 -3.84 2.33
N SER A 171 -5.19 -4.26 1.51
CA SER A 171 -5.17 -3.95 0.08
C SER A 171 -5.11 -2.43 -0.10
N SER A 172 -4.48 -1.97 -1.18
CA SER A 172 -4.48 -0.55 -1.54
C SER A 172 -5.89 0.02 -1.79
N THR A 173 -6.87 -0.85 -2.04
CA THR A 173 -8.29 -0.47 -2.11
C THR A 173 -8.84 0.00 -0.76
N MET A 174 -8.25 -0.47 0.34
CA MET A 174 -8.71 -0.27 1.72
C MET A 174 -7.84 0.70 2.53
N ILE A 175 -6.80 1.30 1.96
CA ILE A 175 -5.98 2.29 2.68
C ILE A 175 -6.80 3.55 2.99
N ASN A 176 -6.49 4.20 4.11
CA ASN A 176 -7.25 5.33 4.64
C ASN A 176 -6.68 6.70 4.21
N CYS A 177 -5.47 6.76 3.70
CA CYS A 177 -4.81 7.96 3.19
C CYS A 177 -4.76 7.98 1.66
N LEU A 178 -4.43 9.12 1.06
CA LEU A 178 -4.24 9.23 -0.39
C LEU A 178 -3.18 8.23 -0.88
N GLU A 179 -2.04 8.18 -0.20
CA GLU A 179 -0.98 7.20 -0.45
C GLU A 179 -0.46 6.61 0.87
N ARG A 180 0.22 5.48 0.76
CA ARG A 180 0.98 4.91 1.87
C ARG A 180 2.11 5.85 2.27
N SER A 181 2.52 5.81 3.52
CA SER A 181 3.70 6.52 3.99
C SER A 181 4.97 6.03 3.30
N SER A 182 5.98 6.90 3.21
CA SER A 182 7.31 6.53 2.70
C SER A 182 7.93 5.40 3.52
N PHE A 183 7.74 5.42 4.84
CA PHE A 183 8.23 4.36 5.73
C PHE A 183 7.57 3.01 5.46
N SER A 184 6.25 2.98 5.28
CA SER A 184 5.57 1.76 4.88
C SER A 184 6.07 1.23 3.52
N ASN A 185 6.34 2.13 2.58
CA ASN A 185 6.89 1.75 1.28
C ASN A 185 8.34 1.24 1.38
N LYS A 186 9.16 1.79 2.29
CA LYS A 186 10.50 1.29 2.55
C LYS A 186 10.51 -0.17 3.03
N LEU A 187 9.49 -0.57 3.77
CA LEU A 187 9.33 -1.94 4.30
C LEU A 187 8.63 -2.90 3.31
N TRP A 188 8.26 -2.43 2.13
CA TRP A 188 7.54 -3.24 1.16
C TRP A 188 8.47 -4.16 0.39
N LEU A 189 8.22 -5.47 0.49
CA LEU A 189 8.88 -6.48 -0.33
C LEU A 189 8.29 -6.45 -1.74
N TYR A 190 9.01 -5.88 -2.68
CA TYR A 190 8.59 -5.76 -4.07
C TYR A 190 9.79 -5.84 -5.03
N ASP A 191 9.50 -6.32 -6.20
CA ASP A 191 10.35 -6.24 -7.37
C ASP A 191 10.06 -4.94 -8.12
N LYS A 192 11.09 -4.14 -8.38
CA LYS A 192 10.96 -2.81 -8.99
C LYS A 192 10.29 -2.86 -10.36
N GLU A 193 10.55 -3.91 -11.13
CA GLU A 193 10.08 -4.06 -12.51
C GLU A 193 8.79 -4.87 -12.59
N LYS A 194 8.70 -5.95 -11.80
CA LYS A 194 7.66 -6.96 -11.92
C LYS A 194 6.58 -6.89 -10.84
N GLY A 195 6.70 -5.99 -9.87
CA GLY A 195 5.72 -5.79 -8.80
C GLY A 195 5.88 -6.76 -7.64
N ASN A 196 4.92 -7.62 -7.36
CA ASN A 196 5.05 -8.57 -6.27
C ASN A 196 5.97 -9.74 -6.67
N PRO A 197 6.96 -10.10 -5.82
CA PRO A 197 7.90 -11.17 -6.13
C PRO A 197 7.25 -12.55 -6.09
N MET A 198 7.91 -13.52 -6.72
CA MET A 198 7.59 -14.94 -6.59
C MET A 198 7.92 -15.40 -5.18
N ALA A 199 7.09 -16.28 -4.62
CA ALA A 199 7.28 -16.85 -3.30
C ALA A 199 6.73 -18.27 -3.21
N THR A 200 7.28 -19.03 -2.25
CA THR A 200 6.60 -20.16 -1.62
C THR A 200 6.31 -19.82 -0.17
N TRP A 201 5.19 -20.28 0.38
CA TRP A 201 4.81 -19.97 1.75
C TRP A 201 4.00 -21.05 2.40
N VAL A 202 4.03 -21.03 3.72
CA VAL A 202 3.10 -21.74 4.59
C VAL A 202 2.43 -20.73 5.49
N LYS A 203 1.11 -20.76 5.56
CA LYS A 203 0.32 -19.91 6.45
C LYS A 203 -0.62 -20.80 7.24
N TRP A 204 -0.64 -20.64 8.57
CA TRP A 204 -1.56 -21.40 9.42
C TRP A 204 -2.19 -20.51 10.49
N LYS A 205 -3.38 -20.89 10.93
CA LYS A 205 -4.12 -20.25 12.00
C LYS A 205 -4.40 -21.27 13.10
N SER A 206 -4.23 -20.85 14.35
CA SER A 206 -4.60 -21.63 15.55
C SER A 206 -5.16 -20.66 16.58
N GLY A 207 -6.47 -20.73 16.80
CA GLY A 207 -7.20 -19.80 17.66
C GLY A 207 -7.01 -18.34 17.23
N LYS A 208 -6.49 -17.53 18.13
CA LYS A 208 -6.23 -16.10 17.90
C LYS A 208 -4.97 -15.83 17.08
N ASN A 209 -4.13 -16.83 16.87
CA ASN A 209 -2.82 -16.66 16.28
C ASN A 209 -2.84 -17.08 14.80
N THR A 210 -2.27 -16.24 13.96
CA THR A 210 -1.98 -16.57 12.57
C THR A 210 -0.49 -16.40 12.33
N PHE A 211 0.13 -17.39 11.75
CA PHE A 211 1.54 -17.40 11.37
C PHE A 211 1.66 -17.47 9.86
N ASP A 212 2.66 -16.81 9.31
CA ASP A 212 2.97 -16.78 7.88
C ASP A 212 4.49 -16.84 7.71
N ALA A 213 4.99 -17.87 7.05
CA ALA A 213 6.39 -18.02 6.72
C ALA A 213 6.53 -18.15 5.19
N ALA A 214 7.48 -17.45 4.61
CA ALA A 214 7.69 -17.45 3.17
C ALA A 214 9.17 -17.31 2.80
N VAL A 215 9.49 -17.84 1.64
CA VAL A 215 10.73 -17.55 0.92
C VAL A 215 10.35 -16.88 -0.39
N PHE A 216 10.87 -15.67 -0.60
CA PHE A 216 10.69 -14.91 -1.84
C PHE A 216 11.93 -15.02 -2.71
N SER A 217 11.76 -14.96 -4.03
CA SER A 217 12.86 -14.70 -4.95
C SER A 217 13.41 -13.30 -4.67
N GLY A 218 14.70 -13.20 -4.44
CA GLY A 218 15.41 -11.93 -4.23
C GLY A 218 15.92 -11.28 -5.51
N THR A 219 15.76 -11.98 -6.64
CA THR A 219 16.13 -11.52 -7.97
C THR A 219 14.88 -11.23 -8.81
N TYR A 220 15.06 -10.65 -10.00
CA TYR A 220 13.97 -10.38 -10.96
C TYR A 220 13.40 -11.65 -11.63
N ASP A 221 13.76 -12.82 -11.18
CA ASP A 221 13.31 -14.08 -11.76
C ASP A 221 11.81 -14.32 -11.55
N ASP A 222 11.18 -14.89 -12.58
CA ASP A 222 9.77 -15.24 -12.55
C ASP A 222 9.46 -16.52 -11.75
N TYR A 223 10.50 -17.14 -11.18
CA TYR A 223 10.42 -18.32 -10.31
C TYR A 223 11.43 -18.17 -9.17
N ILE A 224 11.29 -18.98 -8.15
CA ILE A 224 12.31 -19.09 -7.10
C ILE A 224 13.48 -19.81 -7.75
N GLY A 225 14.48 -19.01 -8.19
CA GLY A 225 15.60 -19.45 -8.98
C GLY A 225 16.46 -20.50 -8.32
N GLY A 226 17.65 -20.74 -8.88
CA GLY A 226 18.62 -21.68 -8.35
C GLY A 226 18.95 -21.42 -6.88
N TRP A 227 19.46 -22.42 -6.18
CA TRP A 227 19.82 -22.30 -4.76
C TRP A 227 20.92 -21.26 -4.48
N SER A 228 21.63 -20.84 -5.52
CA SER A 228 22.67 -19.79 -5.48
C SER A 228 22.15 -18.38 -5.58
N ASP A 229 20.89 -18.19 -6.00
CA ASP A 229 20.34 -16.86 -6.21
C ASP A 229 19.88 -16.24 -4.88
N SER A 230 19.85 -14.90 -4.84
CA SER A 230 19.38 -14.15 -3.66
C SER A 230 17.94 -14.52 -3.30
N LYS A 231 17.69 -14.67 -2.01
CA LYS A 231 16.37 -14.97 -1.44
C LYS A 231 16.03 -14.04 -0.31
N VAL A 232 14.74 -13.86 -0.08
CA VAL A 232 14.23 -13.15 1.10
C VAL A 232 13.44 -14.13 1.96
N TYR A 233 13.90 -14.34 3.17
CA TYR A 233 13.22 -15.13 4.19
C TYR A 233 12.30 -14.21 4.99
N TYR A 234 11.05 -14.59 5.09
CA TYR A 234 10.01 -13.81 5.76
C TYR A 234 9.28 -14.66 6.77
N ALA A 235 8.98 -14.06 7.93
CA ALA A 235 8.11 -14.64 8.93
C ALA A 235 7.23 -13.55 9.55
N SER A 236 5.99 -13.88 9.87
CA SER A 236 5.12 -13.01 10.65
C SER A 236 4.18 -13.78 11.56
N TRP A 237 3.83 -13.12 12.65
CA TRP A 237 2.80 -13.54 13.60
C TRP A 237 1.76 -12.44 13.74
N LEU A 238 0.49 -12.81 13.65
CA LEU A 238 -0.67 -11.98 13.98
C LEU A 238 -1.38 -12.58 15.19
N GLY A 239 -1.56 -11.79 16.23
CA GLY A 239 -2.47 -12.06 17.34
C GLY A 239 -3.71 -11.19 17.24
N ASP A 240 -4.89 -11.80 17.11
CA ASP A 240 -6.19 -11.12 17.12
C ASP A 240 -6.89 -11.37 18.47
N PHE A 241 -6.96 -10.32 19.28
CA PHE A 241 -7.53 -10.33 20.62
C PHE A 241 -8.88 -9.59 20.69
N SER A 242 -9.47 -9.24 19.57
CA SER A 242 -10.71 -8.46 19.49
C SER A 242 -11.87 -9.10 20.26
N GLU A 243 -11.98 -10.42 20.24
CA GLU A 243 -13.03 -11.16 20.97
C GLU A 243 -12.84 -11.23 22.49
N THR A 244 -11.63 -11.00 23.00
CA THR A 244 -11.27 -11.18 24.41
C THR A 244 -10.86 -9.90 25.12
N SER A 245 -10.79 -8.80 24.40
CA SER A 245 -10.49 -7.49 24.96
C SER A 245 -11.75 -6.63 25.06
N SER A 246 -11.65 -5.51 25.76
CA SER A 246 -12.70 -4.49 25.78
C SER A 246 -12.78 -3.69 24.47
N TYR A 247 -11.79 -3.83 23.60
CA TYR A 247 -11.75 -3.16 22.30
C TYR A 247 -12.38 -4.03 21.22
N LYS A 248 -13.17 -3.43 20.32
CA LYS A 248 -13.75 -4.10 19.15
C LYS A 248 -12.70 -4.47 18.09
N LEU A 249 -11.57 -3.79 18.09
CA LEU A 249 -10.40 -4.07 17.27
C LEU A 249 -9.18 -4.11 18.18
N HIS A 250 -8.50 -5.23 18.25
CA HIS A 250 -7.30 -5.41 19.06
C HIS A 250 -6.39 -6.46 18.41
N GLU A 251 -5.52 -5.98 17.54
CA GLU A 251 -4.64 -6.81 16.74
C GLU A 251 -3.18 -6.37 16.87
N TYR A 252 -2.30 -7.35 16.92
CA TYR A 252 -0.85 -7.15 16.88
C TYR A 252 -0.24 -7.98 15.77
N TRP A 253 0.71 -7.39 15.00
CA TRP A 253 1.57 -8.11 14.08
C TRP A 253 3.02 -7.90 14.44
N LEU A 254 3.77 -8.98 14.49
CA LEU A 254 5.22 -8.97 14.48
C LEU A 254 5.66 -9.59 13.16
N SER A 255 6.49 -8.89 12.41
CA SER A 255 6.98 -9.37 11.12
C SER A 255 8.47 -9.13 11.00
N TYR A 256 9.15 -10.06 10.37
CA TYR A 256 10.58 -10.02 10.11
C TYR A 256 10.87 -10.50 8.71
N TYR A 257 11.84 -9.90 8.06
CA TYR A 257 12.48 -10.47 6.90
C TYR A 257 13.99 -10.25 6.92
N LYS A 258 14.70 -11.14 6.25
CA LYS A 258 16.11 -11.02 5.93
C LYS A 258 16.33 -11.39 4.48
N GLN A 259 17.08 -10.56 3.78
CA GLN A 259 17.57 -10.85 2.45
C GLN A 259 18.92 -11.58 2.54
N ASP A 260 19.07 -12.61 1.73
CA ASP A 260 20.30 -13.36 1.57
C ASP A 260 20.94 -12.95 0.24
N GLY A 261 22.22 -12.59 0.30
CA GLY A 261 23.08 -12.35 -0.87
C GLY A 261 22.93 -11.02 -1.59
N SER A 262 23.89 -10.83 -2.37
CA SER A 262 24.28 -9.88 -3.40
C SER A 262 23.74 -8.43 -3.42
N LEU A 263 24.46 -7.69 -4.21
CA LEU A 263 24.47 -6.25 -4.41
C LEU A 263 23.10 -5.64 -4.75
N GLU A 264 23.01 -4.39 -4.42
CA GLU A 264 21.96 -3.39 -4.49
C GLU A 264 20.96 -3.50 -5.65
N GLU A 265 21.42 -3.82 -6.85
CA GLU A 265 20.59 -3.73 -8.06
C GLU A 265 19.57 -4.85 -8.18
N ASP A 266 19.85 -5.99 -7.55
CA ASP A 266 19.05 -7.22 -7.62
C ASP A 266 18.24 -7.50 -6.35
N GLN A 267 18.22 -6.55 -5.41
CA GLN A 267 17.59 -6.74 -4.11
C GLN A 267 16.12 -6.31 -4.09
N LEU A 268 15.29 -7.16 -3.50
CA LEU A 268 13.94 -6.76 -3.08
C LEU A 268 14.00 -5.72 -1.95
N ALA A 269 12.88 -5.09 -1.67
CA ALA A 269 12.73 -4.15 -0.56
C ALA A 269 13.66 -2.93 -0.64
N GLY A 270 13.99 -2.48 -1.86
CA GLY A 270 14.76 -1.24 -2.04
C GLY A 270 16.16 -1.25 -1.42
N GLY A 271 16.79 -2.42 -1.32
CA GLY A 271 18.13 -2.59 -0.81
C GLY A 271 18.23 -2.84 0.71
N ASN A 272 17.12 -3.14 1.39
CA ASN A 272 17.19 -3.48 2.81
C ASN A 272 17.72 -4.91 3.01
N ASP A 273 18.73 -5.09 3.85
CA ASP A 273 19.25 -6.40 4.23
C ASP A 273 18.26 -7.14 5.14
N TRP A 274 17.76 -6.45 6.16
CA TRP A 274 16.74 -6.99 7.03
C TRP A 274 15.84 -5.88 7.61
N ALA A 275 14.65 -6.25 8.04
CA ALA A 275 13.82 -5.41 8.89
C ALA A 275 12.93 -6.25 9.81
N ILE A 276 12.65 -5.67 10.97
CA ILE A 276 11.64 -6.14 11.92
C ILE A 276 10.61 -5.05 12.12
N SER A 277 9.34 -5.42 12.19
CA SER A 277 8.27 -4.47 12.44
C SER A 277 7.25 -4.99 13.43
N PHE A 278 6.73 -4.08 14.22
CA PHE A 278 5.59 -4.29 15.11
C PHE A 278 4.45 -3.37 14.66
N VAL A 279 3.30 -3.97 14.39
CA VAL A 279 2.06 -3.27 14.05
C VAL A 279 1.05 -3.50 15.16
N ASN A 280 0.38 -2.44 15.57
CA ASN A 280 -0.72 -2.48 16.52
C ASN A 280 -1.96 -1.84 15.90
N ARG A 281 -3.12 -2.43 16.13
CA ARG A 281 -4.43 -1.86 15.81
C ARG A 281 -5.33 -1.95 17.03
N LEU A 282 -5.74 -0.79 17.50
CA LEU A 282 -6.72 -0.66 18.59
C LEU A 282 -7.92 0.16 18.09
N GLY A 283 -9.12 -0.19 18.55
CA GLY A 283 -10.31 0.58 18.22
C GLY A 283 -11.54 0.16 18.98
N ASP A 284 -12.44 1.11 19.19
CA ASP A 284 -13.70 0.91 19.91
C ASP A 284 -14.88 1.48 19.11
N GLY A 285 -15.08 0.94 17.90
CA GLY A 285 -16.17 1.35 17.01
C GLY A 285 -15.95 2.72 16.37
N LEU A 286 -16.14 3.82 17.10
CA LEU A 286 -16.04 5.18 16.54
C LEU A 286 -14.58 5.60 16.30
N TRP A 287 -13.66 5.19 17.15
CA TRP A 287 -12.26 5.53 16.99
C TRP A 287 -11.40 4.31 16.75
N SER A 288 -10.28 4.49 16.09
CA SER A 288 -9.22 3.51 15.99
C SER A 288 -7.86 4.18 15.88
N LEU A 289 -6.84 3.51 16.41
CA LEU A 289 -5.43 3.85 16.29
C LEU A 289 -4.70 2.69 15.65
N HIS A 290 -4.09 2.94 14.51
CA HIS A 290 -3.17 2.02 13.88
C HIS A 290 -1.75 2.55 14.03
N SER A 291 -0.81 1.70 14.37
CA SER A 291 0.60 2.08 14.48
C SER A 291 1.50 1.04 13.84
N THR A 292 2.62 1.51 13.33
CA THR A 292 3.74 0.69 12.84
C THR A 292 5.01 1.25 13.45
N ILE A 293 5.79 0.41 14.12
CA ILE A 293 7.16 0.71 14.54
C ILE A 293 8.05 -0.31 13.84
N ALA A 294 9.12 0.12 13.22
CA ALA A 294 10.04 -0.79 12.57
C ALA A 294 11.48 -0.30 12.63
N PHE A 295 12.38 -1.26 12.58
CA PHE A 295 13.83 -1.08 12.50
C PHE A 295 14.37 -2.02 11.44
N GLY A 296 15.49 -1.63 10.82
CA GLY A 296 16.14 -2.46 9.83
C GLY A 296 17.52 -1.93 9.47
N ASN A 297 18.12 -2.58 8.51
CA ASN A 297 19.40 -2.20 7.95
C ASN A 297 19.29 -2.13 6.43
N ASN A 298 19.75 -1.03 5.85
CA ASN A 298 20.01 -0.96 4.42
C ASN A 298 21.25 -1.82 4.16
N GLY A 299 21.15 -2.80 3.29
CA GLY A 299 22.28 -3.62 2.93
C GLY A 299 23.40 -2.84 2.26
N GLU A 300 24.42 -3.55 1.84
CA GLU A 300 25.51 -2.98 1.04
C GLU A 300 24.98 -2.32 -0.24
N GLN A 301 25.40 -1.10 -0.48
CA GLN A 301 24.92 -0.25 -1.57
C GLN A 301 26.10 0.27 -2.37
N THR A 302 25.94 0.50 -3.67
CA THR A 302 26.94 1.16 -4.52
C THR A 302 27.27 2.57 -3.99
N ASN A 303 26.27 3.26 -3.45
CA ASN A 303 26.46 4.53 -2.73
C ASN A 303 26.39 4.27 -1.22
N THR A 304 27.54 4.32 -0.55
CA THR A 304 27.68 4.08 0.89
C THR A 304 26.87 5.05 1.78
N ASN A 305 26.42 6.20 1.24
CA ASN A 305 25.51 7.11 1.94
C ASN A 305 24.10 6.54 2.11
N ARG A 306 23.79 5.41 1.49
CA ARG A 306 22.49 4.73 1.56
C ARG A 306 22.46 3.52 2.47
N GLU A 307 23.62 3.11 2.97
CA GLU A 307 23.79 1.99 3.88
C GLU A 307 23.32 2.29 5.30
N GLY A 308 23.52 1.33 6.20
CA GLY A 308 23.36 1.48 7.63
C GLY A 308 21.95 1.28 8.14
N ASN A 309 21.80 1.48 9.45
CA ASN A 309 20.56 1.24 10.14
C ASN A 309 19.52 2.32 9.83
N PHE A 310 18.27 1.93 9.89
CA PHE A 310 17.12 2.84 9.83
C PHE A 310 16.05 2.44 10.82
N GLY A 311 15.23 3.40 11.23
CA GLY A 311 14.07 3.15 12.07
C GLY A 311 12.96 4.16 11.82
N GLY A 312 11.80 3.89 12.38
CA GLY A 312 10.70 4.84 12.30
C GLY A 312 9.39 4.36 12.90
N ILE A 313 8.46 5.30 12.94
CA ILE A 313 7.12 5.09 13.47
C ILE A 313 6.07 5.75 12.56
N VAL A 314 4.96 5.06 12.37
CA VAL A 314 3.73 5.60 11.77
C VAL A 314 2.61 5.46 12.77
N LEU A 315 1.95 6.57 13.10
CA LEU A 315 0.76 6.61 13.95
C LEU A 315 -0.41 7.11 13.11
N MET A 316 -1.52 6.38 13.09
CA MET A 316 -2.71 6.71 12.30
C MET A 316 -3.97 6.67 13.17
N PRO A 317 -4.26 7.75 13.92
CA PRO A 317 -5.54 7.91 14.59
C PRO A 317 -6.67 8.16 13.58
N MET A 318 -7.80 7.54 13.79
CA MET A 318 -8.98 7.66 12.95
C MET A 318 -10.24 7.80 13.81
N TYR A 319 -11.20 8.59 13.32
CA TYR A 319 -12.47 8.80 14.01
C TYR A 319 -13.63 8.87 13.01
N TRP A 320 -14.72 8.13 13.27
CA TRP A 320 -15.94 8.20 12.51
C TRP A 320 -16.75 9.44 12.94
N LEU A 321 -16.79 10.47 12.09
CA LEU A 321 -17.68 11.62 12.25
C LEU A 321 -19.14 11.21 12.01
N LYS A 322 -19.33 10.28 11.10
CA LYS A 322 -20.59 9.58 10.86
C LYS A 322 -20.25 8.13 10.54
N GLU A 323 -20.72 7.22 11.37
CA GLU A 323 -20.43 5.78 11.26
C GLU A 323 -20.72 5.29 9.85
N ASP A 324 -19.80 4.49 9.29
CA ASP A 324 -19.83 3.91 7.96
C ASP A 324 -19.96 4.90 6.78
N LYS A 325 -19.91 6.20 7.03
CA LYS A 325 -20.06 7.23 5.98
C LYS A 325 -18.91 8.23 5.93
N ILE A 326 -18.52 8.82 7.06
CA ILE A 326 -17.50 9.86 7.08
C ILE A 326 -16.48 9.57 8.17
N LYS A 327 -15.23 9.39 7.76
CA LYS A 327 -14.11 9.11 8.66
C LYS A 327 -13.05 10.21 8.55
N LEU A 328 -12.68 10.78 9.67
CA LEU A 328 -11.50 11.63 9.82
C LEU A 328 -10.28 10.74 10.02
N VAL A 329 -9.19 11.05 9.35
CA VAL A 329 -7.94 10.29 9.38
C VAL A 329 -6.77 11.22 9.59
N GLY A 330 -6.04 11.04 10.69
CA GLY A 330 -4.72 11.61 10.90
C GLY A 330 -3.64 10.57 10.62
N ARG A 331 -2.45 11.01 10.19
CA ARG A 331 -1.26 10.18 10.15
C ARG A 331 -0.04 11.03 10.46
N TYR A 332 0.75 10.59 11.43
CA TYR A 332 2.08 11.09 11.70
C TYR A 332 3.10 10.03 11.33
N LEU A 333 4.13 10.45 10.62
CA LEU A 333 5.29 9.65 10.27
C LEU A 333 6.54 10.34 10.82
N TYR A 334 7.38 9.57 11.48
CA TYR A 334 8.79 9.85 11.71
C TYR A 334 9.63 8.68 11.24
N GLN A 335 10.73 8.96 10.54
CA GLN A 335 11.74 7.97 10.20
C GLN A 335 13.12 8.63 10.17
N GLU A 336 14.11 7.83 10.50
CA GLU A 336 15.52 8.23 10.51
C GLU A 336 16.42 7.13 9.96
N SER A 337 17.59 7.49 9.49
CA SER A 337 18.64 6.57 9.08
C SER A 337 20.01 7.06 9.50
N GLU A 338 20.93 6.12 9.63
CA GLU A 338 22.31 6.37 10.05
C GLU A 338 23.12 7.15 8.99
N ARG A 339 22.75 7.01 7.71
CA ARG A 339 23.45 7.62 6.59
C ARG A 339 22.55 8.63 5.85
N MET A 340 23.20 9.64 5.26
CA MET A 340 22.57 10.84 4.68
C MET A 340 21.51 10.58 3.60
N GLU A 341 21.55 9.43 2.93
CA GLU A 341 20.62 9.06 1.86
C GLU A 341 19.88 7.75 2.15
N GLY A 342 19.90 7.26 3.39
CA GLY A 342 19.32 5.97 3.78
C GLY A 342 17.79 5.92 3.70
N LEU A 343 17.12 7.09 3.66
CA LEU A 343 15.70 7.22 3.48
C LEU A 343 15.36 7.68 2.06
N LYS A 344 14.10 7.43 1.65
CA LYS A 344 13.56 7.94 0.39
C LYS A 344 12.10 8.35 0.58
N LEU A 345 11.72 9.50 0.02
CA LEU A 345 10.33 9.92 -0.10
C LEU A 345 9.53 8.91 -0.92
N ASN A 346 8.22 8.92 -0.75
CA ASN A 346 7.33 8.22 -1.68
C ASN A 346 7.62 8.74 -3.09
N SER A 347 7.76 7.84 -4.06
CA SER A 347 8.03 8.18 -5.47
C SER A 347 6.93 8.98 -6.16
N ARG A 348 5.89 9.37 -5.43
CA ARG A 348 4.79 10.21 -5.89
C ARG A 348 4.96 11.63 -5.41
N TYR A 349 4.20 12.54 -6.04
CA TYR A 349 4.10 13.95 -5.68
C TYR A 349 5.42 14.71 -5.87
N ALA A 350 6.07 15.17 -4.82
CA ALA A 350 7.27 16.00 -4.93
C ALA A 350 8.41 15.36 -5.76
N PRO A 351 8.78 14.07 -5.58
CA PRO A 351 9.77 13.44 -6.47
C PRO A 351 9.32 13.33 -7.93
N LEU A 352 8.02 13.33 -8.22
CA LEU A 352 7.53 13.41 -9.61
C LEU A 352 7.69 14.81 -10.18
N ALA A 353 7.47 15.84 -9.38
CA ALA A 353 7.73 17.22 -9.79
C ALA A 353 9.21 17.42 -10.19
N GLU A 354 10.15 16.90 -9.38
CA GLU A 354 11.58 16.87 -9.70
C GLU A 354 11.87 16.14 -11.03
N THR A 355 11.18 15.02 -11.28
CA THR A 355 11.36 14.26 -12.53
C THR A 355 10.85 15.02 -13.76
N ARG A 356 9.82 15.85 -13.59
CA ARG A 356 9.21 16.65 -14.67
C ARG A 356 9.95 17.97 -14.93
N ASP A 357 10.49 18.58 -13.91
CA ASP A 357 11.25 19.84 -13.98
C ASP A 357 12.63 19.67 -13.34
N SER A 358 13.65 19.57 -14.18
CA SER A 358 15.06 19.45 -13.74
C SER A 358 15.60 20.67 -12.99
N ALA A 359 14.82 21.78 -12.93
CA ALA A 359 15.16 22.94 -12.11
C ALA A 359 14.76 22.79 -10.65
N ILE A 360 14.03 21.71 -10.29
CA ILE A 360 13.69 21.30 -8.94
C ILE A 360 14.72 20.26 -8.49
N ASP A 361 15.39 20.49 -7.38
CA ASP A 361 16.38 19.58 -6.81
C ASP A 361 15.94 19.12 -5.41
N LEU A 362 15.54 17.88 -5.30
CA LEU A 362 15.15 17.25 -4.03
C LEU A 362 16.16 16.18 -3.57
N ASN A 363 17.36 16.17 -4.13
CA ASN A 363 18.34 15.10 -3.95
C ASN A 363 17.73 13.71 -4.27
N SER A 364 16.96 13.60 -5.34
CA SER A 364 16.19 12.40 -5.70
C SER A 364 15.22 11.94 -4.61
N GLY A 365 14.77 12.86 -3.75
CA GLY A 365 13.91 12.60 -2.61
C GLY A 365 14.60 11.80 -1.49
N ARG A 366 15.93 11.92 -1.32
CA ARG A 366 16.71 11.17 -0.33
C ARG A 366 17.15 12.04 0.83
N GLY A 367 17.27 11.41 2.01
CA GLY A 367 17.72 12.06 3.25
C GLY A 367 17.95 11.04 4.35
N ASP A 368 18.17 11.56 5.58
CA ASP A 368 18.42 10.77 6.78
C ASP A 368 17.36 10.99 7.88
N GLU A 369 16.56 12.05 7.78
CA GLU A 369 15.48 12.33 8.72
C GLU A 369 14.24 12.81 7.96
N HIS A 370 13.09 12.23 8.26
CA HIS A 370 11.84 12.59 7.59
C HIS A 370 10.65 12.63 8.54
N HIS A 371 9.96 13.75 8.54
CA HIS A 371 8.67 13.94 9.21
C HIS A 371 7.57 14.14 8.19
N ALA A 372 6.39 13.55 8.44
CA ALA A 372 5.21 13.85 7.66
C ALA A 372 3.95 13.85 8.55
N LEU A 373 3.11 14.84 8.36
CA LEU A 373 1.80 14.95 9.00
C LEU A 373 0.71 14.99 7.93
N TYR A 374 -0.23 14.07 8.00
CA TYR A 374 -1.38 13.98 7.10
C TYR A 374 -2.68 14.17 7.89
N LEU A 375 -3.62 14.88 7.29
CA LEU A 375 -5.00 14.99 7.73
C LEU A 375 -5.92 14.77 6.53
N GLY A 376 -6.88 13.86 6.67
CA GLY A 376 -7.78 13.51 5.58
C GLY A 376 -9.20 13.20 6.03
N LEU A 377 -10.11 13.29 5.07
CA LEU A 377 -11.51 12.95 5.20
C LEU A 377 -11.89 11.91 4.17
N ASN A 378 -12.39 10.78 4.65
CA ASN A 378 -12.86 9.70 3.79
C ASN A 378 -14.38 9.69 3.76
N TYR A 379 -14.97 9.69 2.57
CA TYR A 379 -16.41 9.56 2.38
C TYR A 379 -16.72 8.22 1.71
N TYR A 380 -17.46 7.37 2.42
CA TYR A 380 -17.82 6.02 2.01
C TYR A 380 -19.21 5.99 1.39
N LEU A 381 -19.27 5.80 0.08
CA LEU A 381 -20.51 5.67 -0.70
C LEU A 381 -21.10 4.26 -0.60
N CYS A 382 -20.25 3.24 -0.77
CA CYS A 382 -20.60 1.83 -0.61
C CYS A 382 -19.55 1.11 0.27
N GLY A 383 -19.32 1.62 1.48
CA GLY A 383 -18.25 1.12 2.35
C GLY A 383 -16.89 1.24 1.65
N GLU A 384 -16.01 0.30 1.88
CA GLU A 384 -14.68 0.29 1.27
C GLU A 384 -14.71 0.13 -0.26
N ASN A 385 -15.79 -0.44 -0.82
CA ASN A 385 -15.90 -0.74 -2.25
C ASN A 385 -16.00 0.50 -3.15
N LEU A 386 -16.57 1.58 -2.63
CA LEU A 386 -16.71 2.85 -3.34
C LEU A 386 -16.55 4.01 -2.37
N LYS A 387 -15.46 4.77 -2.51
CA LYS A 387 -15.15 5.87 -1.61
C LYS A 387 -14.38 7.01 -2.29
N LEU A 388 -14.50 8.20 -1.68
CA LEU A 388 -13.64 9.35 -1.91
C LEU A 388 -12.71 9.51 -0.72
N ILE A 389 -11.46 9.84 -0.98
CA ILE A 389 -10.47 10.21 0.03
C ILE A 389 -9.95 11.59 -0.36
N SER A 390 -10.08 12.55 0.53
CA SER A 390 -9.46 13.87 0.38
C SER A 390 -8.52 14.12 1.55
N GLY A 391 -7.38 14.75 1.30
CA GLY A 391 -6.46 15.03 2.39
C GLY A 391 -5.34 15.97 2.01
N ILE A 392 -4.67 16.45 3.04
CA ILE A 392 -3.50 17.31 2.96
C ILE A 392 -2.38 16.71 3.79
N GLN A 393 -1.16 16.77 3.28
CA GLN A 393 0.04 16.28 3.93
C GLN A 393 1.12 17.34 3.92
N HIS A 394 1.72 17.62 5.08
CA HIS A 394 2.96 18.36 5.19
C HIS A 394 4.12 17.39 5.37
N GLN A 395 5.25 17.65 4.72
CA GLN A 395 6.45 16.83 4.82
C GLN A 395 7.69 17.71 5.01
N ASN A 396 8.66 17.19 5.75
CA ASN A 396 10.00 17.75 5.86
C ASN A 396 11.02 16.63 5.80
N LEU A 397 11.88 16.65 4.80
CA LEU A 397 12.99 15.72 4.60
C LEU A 397 14.30 16.46 4.76
N ASN A 398 15.15 15.98 5.64
CA ASN A 398 16.49 16.50 5.88
C ASN A 398 17.55 15.49 5.46
N SER A 399 18.74 15.98 5.15
CA SER A 399 19.96 15.19 4.98
C SER A 399 21.11 15.93 5.65
N ASN A 400 21.74 15.28 6.64
CA ASN A 400 22.81 15.86 7.45
C ASN A 400 22.46 17.27 7.97
N GLY A 401 21.25 17.41 8.52
CA GLY A 401 20.73 18.68 9.06
C GLY A 401 20.32 19.72 8.04
N THR A 402 20.48 19.46 6.75
CA THR A 402 20.07 20.36 5.66
C THR A 402 18.75 19.89 5.06
N THR A 403 17.79 20.82 4.92
CA THR A 403 16.48 20.50 4.32
C THR A 403 16.67 20.17 2.84
N GLN A 404 16.24 18.97 2.44
CA GLN A 404 16.18 18.53 1.03
C GLN A 404 14.82 18.83 0.41
N TYR A 405 13.77 18.73 1.22
CA TYR A 405 12.41 19.04 0.81
C TYR A 405 11.57 19.44 2.01
N ARG A 406 10.79 20.48 1.86
CA ARG A 406 9.71 20.84 2.78
C ARG A 406 8.51 21.34 1.98
N GLY A 407 7.35 20.78 2.20
CA GLY A 407 6.19 21.20 1.44
C GLY A 407 4.87 20.55 1.84
N TRP A 408 3.84 20.95 1.10
CA TRP A 408 2.48 20.49 1.23
C TRP A 408 2.04 19.73 -0.02
N THR A 409 1.28 18.68 0.19
CA THR A 409 0.54 18.01 -0.88
C THR A 409 -0.91 17.94 -0.46
N ALA A 410 -1.81 18.42 -1.32
CA ALA A 410 -3.26 18.31 -1.12
C ALA A 410 -3.87 17.56 -2.29
N GLY A 411 -4.83 16.65 -2.05
CA GLY A 411 -5.43 15.91 -3.13
C GLY A 411 -6.72 15.19 -2.78
N THR A 412 -7.34 14.66 -3.81
CA THR A 412 -8.56 13.83 -3.73
C THR A 412 -8.39 12.59 -4.59
N SER A 413 -8.84 11.45 -4.08
CA SER A 413 -8.81 10.16 -4.78
C SER A 413 -10.20 9.53 -4.80
N PHE A 414 -10.67 9.18 -5.98
CA PHE A 414 -11.82 8.31 -6.19
C PHE A 414 -11.36 6.85 -6.27
N ARG A 415 -12.02 5.98 -5.51
CA ARG A 415 -11.67 4.56 -5.45
C ARG A 415 -12.90 3.68 -5.56
N ILE A 416 -12.81 2.71 -6.46
CA ILE A 416 -13.84 1.70 -6.70
C ILE A 416 -13.19 0.33 -6.82
N TRP A 417 -13.82 -0.69 -6.22
CA TRP A 417 -13.42 -2.08 -6.40
C TRP A 417 -14.55 -3.07 -6.08
N PHE A 418 -14.51 -4.25 -6.64
CA PHE A 418 -15.40 -5.38 -6.36
C PHE A 418 -14.71 -6.71 -6.59
#